data_658d4e58d2da31369a56812631ddaa60
#
_entry.id   658d4e58d2da31369a56812631ddaa60
#
_cell.length_a   1.000
_cell.length_b   1.000
_cell.length_c   1.000
_cell.angle_alpha   90.00
_cell.angle_beta   90.00
_cell.angle_gamma   90.00
#
_symmetry.space_group_name_H-M   'P 1'
#
loop_
_entity.id
_entity.type
_entity.pdbx_description
1 polymer ?
#
loop_
_entity_poly.entity_id
_entity_poly.type
_entity_poly.pdbx_seq_one_letter_code
_entity_poly.pdbx_strand_id
1 'polypeptide(L)'
;MQDKKQKNKKIILMVAAAIIILLIVWILFLPKKGTEEVSQTVTVTKEVIQDVIQVSGYIQPAQQQNLQSPGEGLIKKVAVKEGDIVKKGDLIFALDNTYQAFQVAKQEFLIEKEQLQGYSKNLELMKLELESLKRALRDRSVYAKFDGIVVSFDLTEGSYVMPKDNFGVIIDRSFFKSTVDVSEGDVPRLKVGQKVLLSFQALGDEKVEGRVTYHSSIAKSGSQRGATVIETKIVVDKLPENVLPGYSFSGNIIAGEDEEVLLLDQTALSYDKGEPYVERVLENGKIERVNVEVEAYTQGTVKVLSGLKEGDTLRVKPPKW
;
A
#
# COMPACT_ATOMS: atom_id res chain seq x y z
N MET A 1 74.21 76.47 1.23
CA MET A 1 74.04 75.07 0.78
C MET A 1 72.67 74.44 1.26
N GLN A 2 71.78 75.24 1.85
CA GLN A 2 70.44 74.70 2.34
C GLN A 2 69.30 74.80 1.37
N ASP A 3 69.32 75.71 0.38
CA ASP A 3 68.17 75.92 -0.50
C ASP A 3 67.95 74.85 -1.63
N LYS A 4 69.00 74.17 -2.06
CA LYS A 4 68.93 73.09 -3.06
C LYS A 4 68.27 71.81 -2.54
N LYS A 5 68.33 71.52 -1.20
CA LYS A 5 67.73 70.31 -0.59
C LYS A 5 66.26 70.44 -0.40
N GLN A 6 65.71 71.64 -0.18
CA GLN A 6 64.26 71.85 -0.07
C GLN A 6 63.53 71.81 -1.42
N LYS A 7 64.13 72.25 -2.51
CA LYS A 7 63.57 72.24 -3.87
C LYS A 7 63.43 70.79 -4.35
N ASN A 8 64.41 69.92 -4.10
CA ASN A 8 64.41 68.54 -4.47
C ASN A 8 63.32 67.71 -3.70
N LYS A 9 63.14 68.04 -2.39
CA LYS A 9 62.05 67.39 -1.62
C LYS A 9 60.67 67.75 -2.15
N LYS A 10 60.42 68.98 -2.59
CA LYS A 10 59.13 69.39 -3.17
C LYS A 10 58.87 68.73 -4.53
N ILE A 11 59.90 68.53 -5.37
CA ILE A 11 59.78 67.83 -6.63
C ILE A 11 59.51 66.37 -6.45
N ILE A 12 60.19 65.72 -5.49
CA ILE A 12 59.92 64.31 -5.17
C ILE A 12 58.49 64.10 -4.64
N LEU A 13 57.97 65.03 -3.85
CA LEU A 13 56.60 64.98 -3.33
C LEU A 13 55.56 65.18 -4.40
N MET A 14 55.82 66.07 -5.37
CA MET A 14 54.92 66.27 -6.55
C MET A 14 54.92 65.06 -7.48
N VAL A 15 56.07 64.42 -7.71
CA VAL A 15 56.16 63.21 -8.53
C VAL A 15 55.45 62.03 -7.83
N ALA A 16 55.62 61.90 -6.52
CA ALA A 16 54.91 60.90 -5.74
C ALA A 16 53.36 61.09 -5.77
N ALA A 17 52.91 62.34 -5.66
CA ALA A 17 51.49 62.67 -5.78
C ALA A 17 50.95 62.39 -7.18
N ALA A 18 51.71 62.67 -8.24
CA ALA A 18 51.32 62.35 -9.62
C ALA A 18 51.22 60.85 -9.89
N ILE A 19 52.11 60.04 -9.33
CA ILE A 19 52.08 58.56 -9.41
C ILE A 19 50.87 58.01 -8.66
N ILE A 20 50.53 58.55 -7.51
CA ILE A 20 49.35 58.15 -6.74
C ILE A 20 48.07 58.48 -7.50
N ILE A 21 48.00 59.64 -8.13
CA ILE A 21 46.87 60.05 -8.97
C ILE A 21 46.70 59.10 -10.20
N LEU A 22 47.82 58.77 -10.85
CA LEU A 22 47.83 57.81 -11.98
C LEU A 22 47.42 56.40 -11.52
N LEU A 23 47.82 55.95 -10.36
CA LEU A 23 47.39 54.67 -9.76
C LEU A 23 45.88 54.67 -9.44
N ILE A 24 45.36 55.76 -8.92
CA ILE A 24 43.94 55.90 -8.60
C ILE A 24 43.10 55.89 -9.90
N VAL A 25 43.58 56.62 -10.93
CA VAL A 25 42.95 56.61 -12.25
C VAL A 25 42.99 55.20 -12.88
N TRP A 26 44.11 54.50 -12.77
CA TRP A 26 44.28 53.14 -13.26
C TRP A 26 43.35 52.16 -12.54
N ILE A 27 43.14 52.28 -11.22
CA ILE A 27 42.20 51.50 -10.44
C ILE A 27 40.75 51.80 -10.82
N LEU A 28 40.41 53.06 -11.16
CA LEU A 28 39.09 53.48 -11.63
C LEU A 28 38.75 52.98 -13.03
N PHE A 29 39.79 52.76 -13.88
CA PHE A 29 39.63 52.22 -15.22
C PHE A 29 39.78 50.68 -15.31
N LEU A 30 40.08 49.97 -14.19
CA LEU A 30 39.99 48.53 -14.17
C LEU A 30 38.55 48.13 -14.42
N PRO A 31 38.25 47.28 -15.46
CA PRO A 31 36.91 46.81 -15.67
C PRO A 31 36.47 46.11 -14.38
N LYS A 32 35.42 46.59 -13.73
CA LYS A 32 34.78 45.88 -12.66
C LYS A 32 34.41 44.49 -13.24
N LYS A 33 35.16 43.43 -12.85
CA LYS A 33 34.71 42.07 -13.03
C LYS A 33 33.32 42.03 -12.41
N GLY A 34 32.30 41.94 -13.28
CA GLY A 34 30.94 41.67 -12.80
C GLY A 34 31.02 40.46 -11.91
N THR A 35 30.53 40.60 -10.70
CA THR A 35 30.25 39.45 -9.81
C THR A 35 29.40 38.53 -10.66
N GLU A 36 29.94 37.40 -11.13
CA GLU A 36 29.13 36.31 -11.62
C GLU A 36 28.23 35.96 -10.44
N GLU A 37 26.97 36.43 -10.45
CA GLU A 37 25.94 35.86 -9.62
C GLU A 37 26.00 34.36 -9.88
N VAL A 38 26.31 33.59 -8.87
CA VAL A 38 26.22 32.13 -8.90
C VAL A 38 24.75 31.84 -9.17
N SER A 39 24.38 31.80 -10.45
CA SER A 39 23.03 31.46 -10.85
C SER A 39 22.88 29.99 -10.55
N GLN A 40 22.04 29.68 -9.59
CA GLN A 40 21.62 28.29 -9.38
C GLN A 40 20.97 27.81 -10.67
N THR A 41 21.38 26.67 -11.15
CA THR A 41 20.80 26.04 -12.34
C THR A 41 20.13 24.75 -11.95
N VAL A 42 19.00 24.46 -12.60
CA VAL A 42 18.25 23.21 -12.47
C VAL A 42 18.20 22.57 -13.85
N THR A 43 18.32 21.26 -13.90
CA THR A 43 18.26 20.51 -15.15
C THR A 43 16.90 19.85 -15.29
N VAL A 44 16.34 19.86 -16.50
CA VAL A 44 15.11 19.15 -16.84
C VAL A 44 15.41 17.65 -16.83
N THR A 45 14.71 16.89 -15.97
CA THR A 45 14.85 15.45 -15.87
C THR A 45 13.67 14.74 -16.54
N LYS A 46 13.96 13.62 -17.18
CA LYS A 46 12.95 12.73 -17.70
C LYS A 46 12.67 11.65 -16.66
N GLU A 47 11.42 11.51 -16.27
CA GLU A 47 10.97 10.47 -15.35
C GLU A 47 9.84 9.66 -15.96
N VAL A 48 9.81 8.38 -15.59
CA VAL A 48 8.71 7.48 -15.95
C VAL A 48 7.69 7.52 -14.83
N ILE A 49 6.52 8.08 -15.12
CA ILE A 49 5.42 8.13 -14.16
C ILE A 49 4.49 6.95 -14.44
N GLN A 50 4.25 6.16 -13.41
CA GLN A 50 3.23 5.12 -13.47
C GLN A 50 1.87 5.71 -13.10
N ASP A 51 0.88 5.52 -13.97
CA ASP A 51 -0.51 5.83 -13.61
C ASP A 51 -1.03 4.76 -12.63
N VAL A 52 -1.10 5.13 -11.36
CA VAL A 52 -1.47 4.20 -10.28
C VAL A 52 -2.65 4.70 -9.47
N ILE A 53 -3.47 3.77 -9.02
CA ILE A 53 -4.50 4.00 -8.01
C ILE A 53 -3.96 3.50 -6.68
N GLN A 54 -3.80 4.41 -5.72
CA GLN A 54 -3.30 4.09 -4.38
C GLN A 54 -4.41 3.48 -3.52
N VAL A 55 -4.10 2.37 -2.89
CA VAL A 55 -5.00 1.65 -1.99
C VAL A 55 -4.27 1.20 -0.73
N SER A 56 -5.03 0.95 0.32
CA SER A 56 -4.51 0.35 1.55
C SER A 56 -5.50 -0.65 2.13
N GLY A 57 -5.00 -1.62 2.86
CA GLY A 57 -5.86 -2.64 3.43
C GLY A 57 -5.10 -3.62 4.31
N TYR A 58 -5.78 -4.71 4.63
CA TYR A 58 -5.22 -5.83 5.39
C TYR A 58 -5.27 -7.09 4.55
N ILE A 59 -4.19 -7.86 4.58
CA ILE A 59 -4.15 -9.15 3.90
C ILE A 59 -4.90 -10.20 4.73
N GLN A 60 -5.70 -11.00 4.08
CA GLN A 60 -6.52 -12.06 4.69
C GLN A 60 -6.21 -13.39 4.03
N PRO A 61 -6.36 -14.51 4.73
CA PRO A 61 -6.22 -15.85 4.13
C PRO A 61 -7.38 -16.13 3.16
N ALA A 62 -7.22 -17.13 2.31
CA ALA A 62 -8.26 -17.58 1.38
C ALA A 62 -9.56 -17.93 2.13
N GLN A 63 -9.43 -18.70 3.21
CA GLN A 63 -10.51 -19.07 4.10
C GLN A 63 -10.01 -19.06 5.55
N GLN A 64 -10.95 -18.84 6.48
CA GLN A 64 -10.70 -18.89 7.92
C GLN A 64 -11.85 -19.61 8.61
N GLN A 65 -11.53 -20.50 9.55
CA GLN A 65 -12.49 -21.17 10.41
C GLN A 65 -12.13 -20.92 11.86
N ASN A 66 -13.03 -20.27 12.60
CA ASN A 66 -12.93 -20.20 14.05
C ASN A 66 -13.34 -21.56 14.65
N LEU A 67 -12.54 -22.07 15.57
CA LEU A 67 -12.75 -23.33 16.25
C LEU A 67 -13.59 -23.08 17.50
N GLN A 68 -14.91 -23.08 17.32
CA GLN A 68 -15.86 -22.79 18.38
C GLN A 68 -16.55 -24.06 18.85
N SER A 69 -16.87 -24.08 20.16
CA SER A 69 -17.69 -25.19 20.72
C SER A 69 -19.11 -25.13 20.14
N PRO A 70 -19.59 -26.24 19.60
CA PRO A 70 -20.96 -26.34 19.08
C PRO A 70 -22.03 -26.47 20.19
N GLY A 71 -21.61 -26.77 21.42
CA GLY A 71 -22.48 -26.95 22.56
C GLY A 71 -21.72 -26.95 23.88
N GLU A 72 -22.43 -27.16 24.97
CA GLU A 72 -21.83 -27.34 26.30
C GLU A 72 -21.42 -28.78 26.53
N GLY A 73 -20.42 -29.01 27.38
CA GLY A 73 -20.00 -30.32 27.83
C GLY A 73 -18.51 -30.47 28.06
N LEU A 74 -18.10 -31.70 28.42
CA LEU A 74 -16.69 -32.04 28.56
C LEU A 74 -16.05 -32.36 27.23
N ILE A 75 -14.81 -31.93 27.05
CA ILE A 75 -13.98 -32.31 25.90
C ILE A 75 -13.48 -33.74 26.13
N LYS A 76 -13.89 -34.62 25.23
CA LYS A 76 -13.51 -36.05 25.28
C LYS A 76 -12.21 -36.31 24.52
N LYS A 77 -11.98 -35.58 23.42
CA LYS A 77 -10.82 -35.78 22.56
C LYS A 77 -10.39 -34.50 21.93
N VAL A 78 -9.10 -34.28 21.93
CA VAL A 78 -8.39 -33.25 21.14
C VAL A 78 -7.50 -33.98 20.15
N ALA A 79 -7.67 -33.71 18.83
CA ALA A 79 -6.99 -34.45 17.78
C ALA A 79 -5.86 -33.65 17.12
N VAL A 80 -5.76 -32.34 17.37
CA VAL A 80 -4.80 -31.44 16.76
C VAL A 80 -4.17 -30.51 17.78
N LYS A 81 -3.08 -29.90 17.43
CA LYS A 81 -2.38 -28.83 18.16
C LYS A 81 -2.02 -27.68 17.24
N GLU A 82 -1.60 -26.57 17.83
CA GLU A 82 -1.09 -25.42 17.08
C GLU A 82 0.07 -25.82 16.17
N GLY A 83 0.05 -25.34 14.91
CA GLY A 83 1.01 -25.65 13.87
C GLY A 83 0.67 -26.85 13.01
N ASP A 84 -0.32 -27.67 13.38
CA ASP A 84 -0.68 -28.86 12.61
C ASP A 84 -1.32 -28.48 11.26
N ILE A 85 -0.98 -29.25 10.23
CA ILE A 85 -1.63 -29.19 8.91
C ILE A 85 -2.81 -30.16 8.94
N VAL A 86 -3.99 -29.67 8.58
CA VAL A 86 -5.23 -30.45 8.56
C VAL A 86 -5.85 -30.47 7.16
N LYS A 87 -6.54 -31.56 6.85
CA LYS A 87 -7.34 -31.71 5.65
C LYS A 87 -8.82 -31.53 5.94
N LYS A 88 -9.58 -31.15 4.93
CA LYS A 88 -11.03 -31.09 5.03
C LYS A 88 -11.60 -32.40 5.54
N GLY A 89 -12.37 -32.34 6.62
CA GLY A 89 -12.96 -33.50 7.27
C GLY A 89 -12.15 -34.10 8.41
N ASP A 90 -10.94 -33.63 8.67
CA ASP A 90 -10.17 -34.08 9.84
C ASP A 90 -10.82 -33.61 11.13
N LEU A 91 -10.85 -34.51 12.12
CA LEU A 91 -11.35 -34.20 13.45
C LEU A 91 -10.41 -33.21 14.14
N ILE A 92 -10.95 -32.13 14.68
CA ILE A 92 -10.21 -31.18 15.49
C ILE A 92 -10.37 -31.49 16.98
N PHE A 93 -11.59 -31.51 17.45
CA PHE A 93 -11.92 -31.96 18.83
C PHE A 93 -13.33 -32.53 18.90
N ALA A 94 -13.61 -33.27 19.93
CA ALA A 94 -14.94 -33.85 20.21
C ALA A 94 -15.32 -33.66 21.66
N LEU A 95 -16.57 -33.27 21.88
CA LEU A 95 -17.21 -33.27 23.17
C LEU A 95 -17.64 -34.69 23.51
N ASP A 96 -17.89 -34.96 24.80
CA ASP A 96 -18.56 -36.19 25.22
C ASP A 96 -19.94 -36.27 24.53
N ASN A 97 -20.14 -37.35 23.84
CA ASN A 97 -21.32 -37.62 23.02
C ASN A 97 -22.08 -38.87 23.49
N THR A 98 -21.74 -39.40 24.69
CA THR A 98 -22.30 -40.66 25.21
C THR A 98 -23.83 -40.61 25.27
N TYR A 99 -24.40 -39.51 25.73
CA TYR A 99 -25.84 -39.33 25.77
C TYR A 99 -26.49 -39.31 24.37
N GLN A 100 -25.93 -38.56 23.44
CA GLN A 100 -26.45 -38.46 22.06
C GLN A 100 -26.34 -39.80 21.32
N ALA A 101 -25.23 -40.53 21.53
CA ALA A 101 -25.05 -41.88 20.98
C ALA A 101 -26.09 -42.85 21.53
N PHE A 102 -26.38 -42.77 22.82
CA PHE A 102 -27.44 -43.57 23.41
C PHE A 102 -28.84 -43.25 22.84
N GLN A 103 -29.16 -41.98 22.65
CA GLN A 103 -30.43 -41.58 22.05
C GLN A 103 -30.58 -42.08 20.61
N VAL A 104 -29.52 -42.02 19.80
CA VAL A 104 -29.51 -42.57 18.43
C VAL A 104 -29.76 -44.09 18.47
N ALA A 105 -29.01 -44.83 19.28
CA ALA A 105 -29.17 -46.29 19.41
C ALA A 105 -30.57 -46.69 19.88
N LYS A 106 -31.11 -45.94 20.86
CA LYS A 106 -32.50 -46.16 21.34
C LYS A 106 -33.52 -45.95 20.22
N GLN A 107 -33.39 -44.88 19.44
CA GLN A 107 -34.31 -44.58 18.36
C GLN A 107 -34.20 -45.60 17.20
N GLU A 108 -32.99 -46.06 16.90
CA GLU A 108 -32.76 -47.13 15.92
C GLU A 108 -33.46 -48.42 16.32
N PHE A 109 -33.31 -48.81 17.59
CA PHE A 109 -34.04 -50.00 18.13
C PHE A 109 -35.58 -49.86 18.06
N LEU A 110 -36.10 -48.66 18.36
CA LEU A 110 -37.55 -48.41 18.29
C LEU A 110 -38.06 -48.52 16.85
N ILE A 111 -37.32 -48.03 15.85
CA ILE A 111 -37.61 -48.13 14.45
C ILE A 111 -37.62 -49.61 13.99
N GLU A 112 -36.59 -50.37 14.39
CA GLU A 112 -36.50 -51.80 14.09
C GLU A 112 -37.71 -52.54 14.63
N LYS A 113 -38.10 -52.29 15.90
CA LYS A 113 -39.31 -52.88 16.51
C LYS A 113 -40.57 -52.50 15.76
N GLU A 114 -40.78 -51.26 15.36
CA GLU A 114 -41.96 -50.78 14.59
C GLU A 114 -42.02 -51.40 13.20
N GLN A 115 -40.87 -51.60 12.55
CA GLN A 115 -40.82 -52.26 11.24
C GLN A 115 -41.31 -53.70 11.27
N LEU A 116 -41.13 -54.45 12.39
CA LEU A 116 -41.66 -55.81 12.54
C LEU A 116 -43.19 -55.84 12.67
N GLN A 117 -43.82 -54.71 13.00
CA GLN A 117 -45.29 -54.61 13.13
C GLN A 117 -46.01 -54.20 11.82
N GLY A 118 -45.25 -53.96 10.72
CA GLY A 118 -45.74 -53.60 9.44
C GLY A 118 -45.67 -52.08 9.13
N TYR A 119 -46.23 -51.66 7.97
CA TYR A 119 -46.17 -50.26 7.57
C TYR A 119 -47.05 -49.39 8.47
N SER A 120 -46.43 -48.32 9.01
CA SER A 120 -47.12 -47.31 9.79
C SER A 120 -46.63 -45.89 9.40
N LYS A 121 -47.56 -44.91 9.42
CA LYS A 121 -47.16 -43.47 9.25
C LYS A 121 -46.24 -43.01 10.37
N ASN A 122 -46.30 -43.66 11.50
CA ASN A 122 -45.41 -43.40 12.66
C ASN A 122 -43.97 -43.70 12.32
N LEU A 123 -43.70 -44.72 11.48
CA LEU A 123 -42.33 -45.08 11.06
C LEU A 123 -41.60 -43.94 10.35
N GLU A 124 -42.32 -43.18 9.52
CA GLU A 124 -41.75 -42.03 8.82
C GLU A 124 -41.33 -40.91 9.79
N LEU A 125 -42.20 -40.61 10.76
CA LEU A 125 -41.89 -39.64 11.82
C LEU A 125 -40.67 -40.10 12.69
N MET A 126 -40.61 -41.37 13.03
CA MET A 126 -39.49 -41.93 13.81
C MET A 126 -38.17 -41.89 13.05
N LYS A 127 -38.17 -42.03 11.71
CA LYS A 127 -36.99 -41.85 10.85
C LYS A 127 -36.54 -40.39 10.81
N LEU A 128 -37.46 -39.42 10.72
CA LEU A 128 -37.14 -38.00 10.78
C LEU A 128 -36.53 -37.64 12.16
N GLU A 129 -37.07 -38.19 13.23
CA GLU A 129 -36.48 -38.02 14.58
C GLU A 129 -35.07 -38.61 14.67
N LEU A 130 -34.85 -39.82 14.13
CA LEU A 130 -33.53 -40.42 14.03
C LEU A 130 -32.53 -39.52 13.29
N GLU A 131 -32.93 -38.94 12.17
CA GLU A 131 -32.08 -37.99 11.44
C GLU A 131 -31.72 -36.76 12.28
N SER A 132 -32.66 -36.24 13.08
CA SER A 132 -32.41 -35.15 14.01
C SER A 132 -31.42 -35.55 15.11
N LEU A 133 -31.60 -36.74 15.72
CA LEU A 133 -30.68 -37.26 16.74
C LEU A 133 -29.27 -37.52 16.17
N LYS A 134 -29.17 -38.08 14.97
CA LYS A 134 -27.89 -38.28 14.28
C LYS A 134 -27.21 -36.95 14.00
N ARG A 135 -27.95 -35.87 13.66
CA ARG A 135 -27.40 -34.53 13.50
C ARG A 135 -26.84 -34.00 14.82
N ALA A 136 -27.63 -34.10 15.92
CA ALA A 136 -27.20 -33.71 17.26
C ALA A 136 -25.95 -34.49 17.74
N LEU A 137 -25.81 -35.74 17.34
CA LEU A 137 -24.62 -36.54 17.60
C LEU A 137 -23.41 -36.05 16.81
N ARG A 138 -23.58 -35.81 15.50
CA ARG A 138 -22.49 -35.24 14.66
C ARG A 138 -22.03 -33.88 15.15
N ASP A 139 -22.96 -33.04 15.60
CA ASP A 139 -22.68 -31.70 16.11
C ASP A 139 -21.88 -31.68 17.42
N ARG A 140 -21.62 -32.86 18.05
CA ARG A 140 -20.69 -32.96 19.18
C ARG A 140 -19.23 -33.01 18.78
N SER A 141 -18.91 -33.00 17.50
CA SER A 141 -17.55 -33.04 16.99
C SER A 141 -17.31 -31.90 16.02
N VAL A 142 -16.14 -31.28 16.10
CA VAL A 142 -15.72 -30.20 15.24
C VAL A 142 -14.67 -30.70 14.25
N TYR A 143 -14.92 -30.47 12.96
CA TYR A 143 -14.08 -30.92 11.88
C TYR A 143 -13.54 -29.72 11.08
N ALA A 144 -12.39 -29.89 10.44
CA ALA A 144 -11.86 -28.93 9.48
C ALA A 144 -12.79 -28.82 8.26
N LYS A 145 -13.17 -27.60 7.89
CA LYS A 145 -14.06 -27.33 6.75
C LYS A 145 -13.32 -27.27 5.41
N PHE A 146 -12.01 -27.09 5.44
CA PHE A 146 -11.10 -26.99 4.30
C PHE A 146 -9.69 -27.43 4.71
N ASP A 147 -8.81 -27.60 3.73
CA ASP A 147 -7.39 -27.90 3.95
C ASP A 147 -6.68 -26.63 4.45
N GLY A 148 -5.95 -26.74 5.55
CA GLY A 148 -5.34 -25.57 6.15
C GLY A 148 -4.33 -25.88 7.25
N ILE A 149 -3.94 -24.83 7.98
CA ILE A 149 -3.05 -24.88 9.12
C ILE A 149 -3.75 -24.35 10.37
N VAL A 150 -3.55 -24.99 11.50
CA VAL A 150 -4.02 -24.54 12.82
C VAL A 150 -3.05 -23.44 13.30
N VAL A 151 -3.47 -22.19 13.30
CA VAL A 151 -2.60 -21.04 13.66
C VAL A 151 -2.68 -20.67 15.13
N SER A 152 -3.74 -21.04 15.79
CA SER A 152 -3.87 -20.94 17.25
C SER A 152 -4.80 -22.04 17.73
N PHE A 153 -4.50 -22.64 18.88
CA PHE A 153 -5.36 -23.64 19.48
C PHE A 153 -5.05 -23.79 20.96
N ASP A 154 -6.04 -23.51 21.79
CA ASP A 154 -5.93 -23.61 23.26
C ASP A 154 -7.16 -24.39 23.82
N LEU A 155 -7.06 -25.69 23.81
CA LEU A 155 -8.10 -26.60 24.34
C LEU A 155 -7.45 -27.87 24.88
N THR A 156 -7.89 -28.30 26.07
CA THR A 156 -7.39 -29.49 26.76
C THR A 156 -8.48 -30.51 26.93
N GLU A 157 -8.16 -31.79 26.80
CA GLU A 157 -9.09 -32.90 27.12
C GLU A 157 -9.51 -32.83 28.59
N GLY A 158 -10.78 -33.09 28.84
CA GLY A 158 -11.39 -33.00 30.18
C GLY A 158 -11.85 -31.59 30.57
N SER A 159 -11.57 -30.54 29.76
CA SER A 159 -12.11 -29.19 29.98
C SER A 159 -13.62 -29.19 29.78
N TYR A 160 -14.36 -28.44 30.61
CA TYR A 160 -15.76 -28.13 30.39
C TYR A 160 -15.89 -26.85 29.58
N VAL A 161 -16.66 -26.88 28.50
CA VAL A 161 -16.81 -25.78 27.56
C VAL A 161 -18.27 -25.36 27.38
N MET A 162 -18.47 -24.12 27.02
CA MET A 162 -19.79 -23.54 26.78
C MET A 162 -19.99 -23.33 25.25
N PRO A 163 -21.26 -23.22 24.79
CA PRO A 163 -21.56 -22.93 23.40
C PRO A 163 -20.88 -21.62 22.94
N LYS A 164 -20.25 -21.66 21.78
CA LYS A 164 -19.53 -20.52 21.15
C LYS A 164 -18.19 -20.13 21.78
N ASP A 165 -17.73 -20.83 22.86
CA ASP A 165 -16.34 -20.65 23.28
C ASP A 165 -15.41 -20.88 22.09
N ASN A 166 -14.47 -19.98 21.89
CA ASN A 166 -13.52 -20.03 20.78
C ASN A 166 -12.15 -20.48 21.28
N PHE A 167 -11.64 -21.55 20.70
CA PHE A 167 -10.39 -22.18 21.11
C PHE A 167 -9.26 -22.01 20.12
N GLY A 168 -9.52 -21.42 18.97
CA GLY A 168 -8.49 -21.25 17.98
C GLY A 168 -9.02 -20.98 16.59
N VAL A 169 -8.09 -21.03 15.63
CA VAL A 169 -8.35 -20.67 14.23
C VAL A 169 -7.58 -21.58 13.30
N ILE A 170 -8.25 -22.06 12.25
CA ILE A 170 -7.65 -22.69 11.08
C ILE A 170 -7.68 -21.68 9.92
N ILE A 171 -6.60 -21.56 9.17
CA ILE A 171 -6.55 -20.75 7.95
C ILE A 171 -6.11 -21.57 6.76
N ASP A 172 -6.66 -21.22 5.59
CA ASP A 172 -6.21 -21.70 4.30
C ASP A 172 -5.22 -20.67 3.71
N ARG A 173 -4.00 -21.13 3.39
CA ARG A 173 -2.93 -20.32 2.80
C ARG A 173 -2.70 -20.60 1.32
N SER A 174 -3.67 -21.21 0.63
CA SER A 174 -3.55 -21.51 -0.81
C SER A 174 -3.43 -20.24 -1.67
N PHE A 175 -4.10 -19.19 -1.27
CA PHE A 175 -3.96 -17.81 -1.77
C PHE A 175 -4.35 -16.83 -0.66
N PHE A 176 -4.17 -15.55 -0.93
CA PHE A 176 -4.53 -14.49 -0.01
C PHE A 176 -5.42 -13.47 -0.72
N LYS A 177 -6.21 -12.76 0.05
CA LYS A 177 -7.15 -11.77 -0.48
C LYS A 177 -7.16 -10.52 0.39
N SER A 178 -7.57 -9.43 -0.22
CA SER A 178 -7.88 -8.20 0.50
C SER A 178 -9.08 -7.52 -0.12
N THR A 179 -9.79 -6.78 0.71
CA THR A 179 -10.83 -5.86 0.26
C THR A 179 -10.34 -4.45 0.59
N VAL A 180 -10.25 -3.62 -0.45
CA VAL A 180 -9.77 -2.24 -0.36
C VAL A 180 -10.83 -1.29 -0.89
N ASP A 181 -10.79 -0.04 -0.45
CA ASP A 181 -11.66 1.02 -0.91
C ASP A 181 -10.92 1.87 -1.96
N VAL A 182 -11.51 2.01 -3.15
CA VAL A 182 -11.03 2.86 -4.24
C VAL A 182 -11.89 4.11 -4.30
N SER A 183 -11.28 5.28 -4.43
CA SER A 183 -11.98 6.57 -4.54
C SER A 183 -12.87 6.64 -5.78
N GLU A 184 -14.03 7.30 -5.69
CA GLU A 184 -14.95 7.52 -6.81
C GLU A 184 -14.24 8.14 -8.03
N GLY A 185 -13.30 9.07 -7.82
CA GLY A 185 -12.53 9.71 -8.89
C GLY A 185 -11.63 8.74 -9.67
N ASP A 186 -11.23 7.62 -9.05
CA ASP A 186 -10.34 6.62 -9.66
C ASP A 186 -11.10 5.49 -10.38
N VAL A 187 -12.41 5.38 -10.16
CA VAL A 187 -13.24 4.29 -10.73
C VAL A 187 -13.18 4.20 -12.25
N PRO A 188 -13.15 5.31 -13.02
CA PRO A 188 -13.07 5.23 -14.49
C PRO A 188 -11.80 4.53 -14.99
N ARG A 189 -10.72 4.52 -14.18
CA ARG A 189 -9.43 3.89 -14.49
C ARG A 189 -9.31 2.48 -13.93
N LEU A 190 -10.24 2.06 -13.05
CA LEU A 190 -10.23 0.76 -12.39
C LEU A 190 -10.82 -0.33 -13.30
N LYS A 191 -10.10 -1.43 -13.48
CA LYS A 191 -10.52 -2.59 -14.27
C LYS A 191 -10.16 -3.89 -13.56
N VAL A 192 -11.01 -4.90 -13.71
CA VAL A 192 -10.68 -6.28 -13.29
C VAL A 192 -9.51 -6.79 -14.11
N GLY A 193 -8.59 -7.51 -13.44
CA GLY A 193 -7.37 -8.05 -14.05
C GLY A 193 -6.13 -7.15 -13.90
N GLN A 194 -6.28 -5.90 -13.48
CA GLN A 194 -5.14 -5.01 -13.25
C GLN A 194 -4.18 -5.59 -12.21
N LYS A 195 -2.88 -5.42 -12.47
CA LYS A 195 -1.79 -5.77 -11.57
C LYS A 195 -1.79 -4.82 -10.38
N VAL A 196 -1.53 -5.35 -9.21
CA VAL A 196 -1.39 -4.60 -7.96
C VAL A 196 -0.03 -4.90 -7.35
N LEU A 197 0.70 -3.85 -6.99
CA LEU A 197 1.96 -3.97 -6.25
C LEU A 197 1.70 -3.60 -4.80
N LEU A 198 1.81 -4.59 -3.91
CA LEU A 198 1.60 -4.42 -2.47
C LEU A 198 2.94 -4.27 -1.76
N SER A 199 3.02 -3.26 -0.91
CA SER A 199 4.19 -2.98 -0.06
C SER A 199 3.81 -3.26 1.40
N PHE A 200 4.58 -4.13 2.05
CA PHE A 200 4.42 -4.48 3.46
C PHE A 200 5.62 -3.94 4.26
N GLN A 201 5.37 -3.37 5.41
CA GLN A 201 6.46 -2.88 6.27
C GLN A 201 7.46 -3.97 6.64
N ALA A 202 7.01 -5.22 6.75
CA ALA A 202 7.85 -6.37 7.05
C ALA A 202 8.84 -6.76 5.93
N LEU A 203 8.65 -6.26 4.71
CA LEU A 203 9.47 -6.59 3.53
C LEU A 203 10.42 -5.45 3.11
N GLY A 204 10.35 -4.27 3.74
CA GLY A 204 11.08 -3.09 3.28
C GLY A 204 10.66 -2.69 1.87
N ASP A 205 11.61 -2.69 0.93
CA ASP A 205 11.39 -2.26 -0.46
C ASP A 205 10.83 -3.35 -1.39
N GLU A 206 10.79 -4.60 -0.94
CA GLU A 206 10.25 -5.72 -1.72
C GLU A 206 8.73 -5.59 -1.86
N LYS A 207 8.24 -5.75 -3.09
CA LYS A 207 6.80 -5.66 -3.41
C LYS A 207 6.23 -7.03 -3.74
N VAL A 208 5.02 -7.27 -3.27
CA VAL A 208 4.27 -8.48 -3.55
C VAL A 208 3.27 -8.20 -4.67
N GLU A 209 3.22 -9.07 -5.67
CA GLU A 209 2.29 -8.94 -6.78
C GLU A 209 0.93 -9.54 -6.45
N GLY A 210 -0.12 -8.80 -6.76
CA GLY A 210 -1.50 -9.24 -6.72
C GLY A 210 -2.25 -8.78 -7.96
N ARG A 211 -3.54 -9.07 -8.00
CA ARG A 211 -4.43 -8.66 -9.09
C ARG A 211 -5.80 -8.27 -8.57
N VAL A 212 -6.43 -7.32 -9.23
CA VAL A 212 -7.84 -6.97 -9.02
C VAL A 212 -8.71 -8.08 -9.59
N THR A 213 -9.57 -8.66 -8.77
CA THR A 213 -10.48 -9.74 -9.19
C THR A 213 -11.93 -9.30 -9.29
N TYR A 214 -12.29 -8.25 -8.58
CA TYR A 214 -13.67 -7.74 -8.54
C TYR A 214 -13.68 -6.30 -8.04
N HIS A 215 -14.60 -5.50 -8.52
CA HIS A 215 -15.00 -4.24 -7.91
C HIS A 215 -16.53 -4.13 -7.85
N SER A 216 -17.04 -3.49 -6.82
CA SER A 216 -18.48 -3.28 -6.64
C SER A 216 -19.03 -2.33 -7.70
N SER A 217 -20.26 -2.60 -8.15
CA SER A 217 -21.03 -1.66 -8.98
C SER A 217 -21.85 -0.66 -8.15
N ILE A 218 -21.72 -0.70 -6.83
CA ILE A 218 -22.43 0.18 -5.91
C ILE A 218 -21.39 0.88 -5.04
N ALA A 219 -21.45 2.20 -4.99
CA ALA A 219 -20.63 3.01 -4.12
C ALA A 219 -21.14 2.95 -2.66
N LYS A 220 -20.22 3.08 -1.72
CA LYS A 220 -20.51 3.18 -0.29
C LYS A 220 -19.81 4.40 0.32
N SER A 221 -20.26 4.81 1.49
CA SER A 221 -19.53 5.83 2.28
C SER A 221 -18.20 5.23 2.76
N GLY A 222 -17.11 5.90 2.47
CA GLY A 222 -15.78 5.52 2.93
C GLY A 222 -15.56 5.81 4.41
N SER A 223 -14.43 5.37 4.94
CA SER A 223 -14.01 5.61 6.33
C SER A 223 -13.74 7.09 6.63
N GLN A 224 -13.39 7.88 5.63
CA GLN A 224 -13.23 9.33 5.76
C GLN A 224 -14.58 10.02 5.55
N ARG A 225 -14.89 11.02 6.40
CA ARG A 225 -16.17 11.76 6.35
C ARG A 225 -16.36 12.42 4.97
N GLY A 226 -17.45 12.05 4.28
CA GLY A 226 -17.82 12.60 2.96
C GLY A 226 -17.11 11.95 1.76
N ALA A 227 -16.26 10.95 1.96
CA ALA A 227 -15.66 10.21 0.86
C ALA A 227 -16.64 9.16 0.31
N THR A 228 -16.78 9.11 -1.01
CA THR A 228 -17.47 8.03 -1.72
C THR A 228 -16.43 7.07 -2.26
N VAL A 229 -16.60 5.78 -1.99
CA VAL A 229 -15.65 4.75 -2.40
C VAL A 229 -16.34 3.53 -3.01
N ILE A 230 -15.58 2.79 -3.82
CA ILE A 230 -15.98 1.52 -4.41
C ILE A 230 -15.15 0.40 -3.78
N GLU A 231 -15.84 -0.61 -3.26
CA GLU A 231 -15.19 -1.81 -2.73
C GLU A 231 -14.54 -2.62 -3.84
N THR A 232 -13.25 -2.90 -3.70
CA THR A 232 -12.44 -3.62 -4.68
C THR A 232 -11.75 -4.81 -4.01
N LYS A 233 -11.80 -5.98 -4.65
CA LYS A 233 -11.15 -7.20 -4.15
C LYS A 233 -9.87 -7.47 -4.91
N ILE A 234 -8.82 -7.73 -4.14
CA ILE A 234 -7.48 -8.05 -4.62
C ILE A 234 -7.16 -9.48 -4.18
N VAL A 235 -6.54 -10.25 -5.06
CA VAL A 235 -6.02 -11.58 -4.78
C VAL A 235 -4.51 -11.58 -4.97
N VAL A 236 -3.83 -12.27 -4.06
CA VAL A 236 -2.39 -12.50 -4.05
C VAL A 236 -2.15 -14.01 -4.01
N ASP A 237 -1.49 -14.57 -4.99
CA ASP A 237 -1.35 -16.02 -5.10
C ASP A 237 -0.37 -16.59 -4.06
N LYS A 238 0.68 -15.85 -3.70
CA LYS A 238 1.67 -16.26 -2.68
C LYS A 238 2.15 -15.07 -1.89
N LEU A 239 2.34 -15.26 -0.59
CA LEU A 239 3.01 -14.31 0.29
C LEU A 239 4.36 -14.89 0.75
N PRO A 240 5.40 -14.05 0.92
CA PRO A 240 6.61 -14.42 1.64
C PRO A 240 6.28 -14.91 3.06
N GLU A 241 7.12 -15.80 3.60
CA GLU A 241 6.88 -16.44 4.90
C GLU A 241 6.80 -15.44 6.08
N ASN A 242 7.51 -14.34 5.96
CA ASN A 242 7.54 -13.26 6.96
C ASN A 242 6.33 -12.32 6.91
N VAL A 243 5.41 -12.50 5.95
CA VAL A 243 4.13 -11.76 5.89
C VAL A 243 3.00 -12.65 6.35
N LEU A 244 2.36 -12.25 7.45
CA LEU A 244 1.26 -13.01 8.04
C LEU A 244 -0.10 -12.40 7.66
N PRO A 245 -1.15 -13.23 7.54
CA PRO A 245 -2.53 -12.74 7.46
C PRO A 245 -2.83 -11.78 8.63
N GLY A 246 -3.52 -10.68 8.33
CA GLY A 246 -3.77 -9.60 9.27
C GLY A 246 -2.79 -8.43 9.15
N TYR A 247 -1.66 -8.56 8.44
CA TYR A 247 -0.76 -7.44 8.21
C TYR A 247 -1.41 -6.40 7.30
N SER A 248 -1.15 -5.12 7.61
CA SER A 248 -1.53 -4.00 6.76
C SER A 248 -0.55 -3.84 5.61
N PHE A 249 -1.03 -3.31 4.50
CA PHE A 249 -0.23 -2.96 3.33
C PHE A 249 -0.68 -1.62 2.74
N SER A 250 0.22 -0.97 2.02
CA SER A 250 -0.09 0.01 1.00
C SER A 250 0.09 -0.63 -0.37
N GLY A 251 -0.73 -0.28 -1.34
CA GLY A 251 -0.68 -0.90 -2.67
C GLY A 251 -0.94 0.11 -3.77
N ASN A 252 -0.36 -0.17 -4.93
CA ASN A 252 -0.55 0.57 -6.17
C ASN A 252 -1.19 -0.35 -7.21
N ILE A 253 -2.44 -0.07 -7.61
CA ILE A 253 -3.08 -0.72 -8.75
C ILE A 253 -2.56 0.00 -10.00
N ILE A 254 -1.97 -0.73 -10.93
CA ILE A 254 -1.48 -0.18 -12.20
C ILE A 254 -2.68 0.12 -13.11
N ALA A 255 -2.99 1.41 -13.28
CA ALA A 255 -4.18 1.86 -14.00
C ALA A 255 -3.93 2.13 -15.49
N GLY A 256 -2.73 2.56 -15.85
CA GLY A 256 -2.31 2.90 -17.20
C GLY A 256 -0.92 2.38 -17.54
N GLU A 257 -0.50 2.68 -18.77
CA GLU A 257 0.87 2.47 -19.20
C GLU A 257 1.80 3.51 -18.57
N ASP A 258 3.06 3.16 -18.45
CA ASP A 258 4.09 4.08 -17.99
C ASP A 258 4.19 5.28 -18.95
N GLU A 259 4.07 6.50 -18.45
CA GLU A 259 4.22 7.73 -19.22
C GLU A 259 5.57 8.36 -18.95
N GLU A 260 6.37 8.55 -20.00
CA GLU A 260 7.61 9.33 -19.91
C GLU A 260 7.29 10.82 -19.89
N VAL A 261 7.60 11.50 -18.81
CA VAL A 261 7.34 12.93 -18.63
C VAL A 261 8.61 13.69 -18.33
N LEU A 262 8.66 14.94 -18.75
CA LEU A 262 9.70 15.86 -18.36
C LEU A 262 9.27 16.60 -17.11
N LEU A 263 10.09 16.54 -16.08
CA LEU A 263 9.86 17.21 -14.81
C LEU A 263 10.78 18.42 -14.66
N LEU A 264 10.24 19.47 -14.07
CA LEU A 264 10.93 20.72 -13.82
C LEU A 264 10.64 21.20 -12.40
N ASP A 265 11.68 21.63 -11.69
CA ASP A 265 11.53 22.33 -10.41
C ASP A 265 10.82 23.67 -10.62
N GLN A 266 9.76 23.93 -9.88
CA GLN A 266 8.93 25.12 -9.98
C GLN A 266 9.74 26.43 -9.78
N THR A 267 10.89 26.38 -9.08
CA THR A 267 11.76 27.54 -8.85
C THR A 267 12.41 28.09 -10.13
N ALA A 268 12.48 27.28 -11.20
CA ALA A 268 12.97 27.74 -12.52
C ALA A 268 11.89 28.41 -13.37
N LEU A 269 10.60 28.32 -12.97
CA LEU A 269 9.49 28.94 -13.67
C LEU A 269 9.40 30.42 -13.36
N SER A 270 9.14 31.22 -14.41
CA SER A 270 8.80 32.64 -14.32
C SER A 270 7.52 32.89 -15.11
N TYR A 271 6.80 33.94 -14.75
CA TYR A 271 5.56 34.32 -15.43
C TYR A 271 5.66 35.72 -16.00
N ASP A 272 5.19 35.89 -17.23
CA ASP A 272 5.04 37.21 -17.88
C ASP A 272 3.61 37.33 -18.38
N LYS A 273 2.86 38.32 -17.87
CA LYS A 273 1.43 38.51 -18.17
C LYS A 273 0.56 37.27 -18.00
N GLY A 274 0.97 36.34 -17.09
CA GLY A 274 0.28 35.08 -16.83
C GLY A 274 0.76 33.88 -17.64
N GLU A 275 1.65 34.08 -18.61
CA GLU A 275 2.24 33.00 -19.41
C GLU A 275 3.53 32.48 -18.76
N PRO A 276 3.69 31.16 -18.57
CA PRO A 276 4.88 30.56 -17.99
C PRO A 276 6.03 30.56 -19.01
N TYR A 277 7.22 30.89 -18.54
CA TYR A 277 8.46 30.78 -19.30
C TYR A 277 9.63 30.39 -18.41
N VAL A 278 10.70 29.91 -19.01
CA VAL A 278 11.98 29.60 -18.37
C VAL A 278 13.14 30.33 -19.04
N GLU A 279 14.25 30.45 -18.34
CA GLU A 279 15.52 30.96 -18.88
C GLU A 279 16.48 29.77 -19.07
N ARG A 280 16.59 29.31 -20.32
CA ARG A 280 17.50 28.22 -20.71
C ARG A 280 18.92 28.76 -20.90
N VAL A 281 19.88 28.08 -20.27
CA VAL A 281 21.31 28.36 -20.40
C VAL A 281 21.86 27.53 -21.56
N LEU A 282 22.34 28.16 -22.58
CA LEU A 282 22.97 27.52 -23.74
C LEU A 282 24.42 27.16 -23.41
N GLU A 283 25.02 26.22 -24.16
CA GLU A 283 26.42 25.79 -24.01
C GLU A 283 27.45 26.93 -24.09
N ASN A 284 27.12 28.01 -24.80
CA ASN A 284 27.95 29.21 -24.92
C ASN A 284 27.76 30.21 -23.75
N GLY A 285 27.01 29.83 -22.71
CA GLY A 285 26.70 30.68 -21.55
C GLY A 285 25.63 31.76 -21.82
N LYS A 286 25.04 31.80 -22.99
CA LYS A 286 23.94 32.74 -23.28
C LYS A 286 22.64 32.23 -22.70
N ILE A 287 21.79 33.14 -22.23
CA ILE A 287 20.47 32.85 -21.72
C ILE A 287 19.44 33.09 -22.79
N GLU A 288 18.59 32.11 -23.05
CA GLU A 288 17.46 32.18 -23.97
C GLU A 288 16.15 32.05 -23.19
N ARG A 289 15.19 32.94 -23.47
CA ARG A 289 13.84 32.80 -22.91
C ARG A 289 13.02 31.83 -23.76
N VAL A 290 12.48 30.79 -23.11
CA VAL A 290 11.63 29.78 -23.75
C VAL A 290 10.27 29.78 -23.09
N ASN A 291 9.21 29.98 -23.86
CA ASN A 291 7.86 29.79 -23.35
C ASN A 291 7.57 28.29 -23.21
N VAL A 292 6.92 27.92 -22.13
CA VAL A 292 6.65 26.51 -21.79
C VAL A 292 5.19 26.33 -21.44
N GLU A 293 4.66 25.15 -21.73
CA GLU A 293 3.39 24.72 -21.21
C GLU A 293 3.66 23.72 -20.09
N VAL A 294 3.06 23.97 -18.93
CA VAL A 294 3.30 23.16 -17.72
C VAL A 294 1.99 22.82 -17.03
N GLU A 295 1.98 21.66 -16.39
CA GLU A 295 0.91 21.19 -15.54
C GLU A 295 1.44 20.92 -14.12
N ALA A 296 0.65 21.23 -13.10
CA ALA A 296 1.03 20.94 -11.72
C ALA A 296 1.14 19.43 -11.50
N TYR A 297 2.26 18.98 -10.91
CA TYR A 297 2.49 17.56 -10.65
C TYR A 297 2.55 17.25 -9.16
N THR A 298 3.60 17.70 -8.47
CA THR A 298 3.75 17.55 -7.02
C THR A 298 4.15 18.89 -6.40
N GLN A 299 4.20 18.95 -5.07
CA GLN A 299 4.64 20.15 -4.36
C GLN A 299 6.09 20.50 -4.75
N GLY A 300 6.28 21.61 -5.44
CA GLY A 300 7.58 22.10 -5.90
C GLY A 300 8.02 21.58 -7.29
N THR A 301 7.26 20.70 -7.96
CA THR A 301 7.61 20.16 -9.28
C THR A 301 6.44 20.26 -10.25
N VAL A 302 6.72 20.59 -11.51
CA VAL A 302 5.75 20.66 -12.59
C VAL A 302 6.10 19.70 -13.72
N LYS A 303 5.09 19.18 -14.40
CA LYS A 303 5.21 18.41 -15.63
C LYS A 303 5.30 19.38 -16.80
N VAL A 304 6.29 19.21 -17.66
CA VAL A 304 6.46 20.01 -18.87
C VAL A 304 5.73 19.33 -20.03
N LEU A 305 4.74 20.01 -20.59
CA LEU A 305 3.97 19.52 -21.74
C LEU A 305 4.62 19.89 -23.07
N SER A 306 5.23 21.09 -23.15
CA SER A 306 5.94 21.56 -24.35
C SER A 306 6.99 22.62 -24.05
N GLY A 307 7.96 22.80 -24.96
CA GLY A 307 8.95 23.89 -24.93
C GLY A 307 10.34 23.48 -24.45
N LEU A 308 10.53 22.33 -23.78
CA LEU A 308 11.83 21.89 -23.26
C LEU A 308 12.17 20.48 -23.70
N LYS A 309 13.44 20.11 -23.53
CA LYS A 309 13.99 18.77 -23.74
C LYS A 309 14.70 18.26 -22.50
N GLU A 310 14.83 16.96 -22.41
CA GLU A 310 15.67 16.33 -21.39
C GLU A 310 17.10 16.87 -21.44
N GLY A 311 17.65 17.22 -20.28
CA GLY A 311 19.01 17.77 -20.15
C GLY A 311 19.11 19.29 -20.33
N ASP A 312 18.03 20.00 -20.72
CA ASP A 312 18.04 21.46 -20.75
C ASP A 312 18.39 22.02 -19.37
N THR A 313 19.38 22.89 -19.32
CA THR A 313 19.81 23.55 -18.08
C THR A 313 19.13 24.91 -17.97
N LEU A 314 18.44 25.14 -16.87
CA LEU A 314 17.64 26.34 -16.66
C LEU A 314 18.19 27.16 -15.50
N ARG A 315 18.11 28.47 -15.63
CA ARG A 315 18.50 29.42 -14.60
C ARG A 315 17.37 29.60 -13.58
N VAL A 316 17.69 29.42 -12.29
CA VAL A 316 16.79 29.74 -11.18
C VAL A 316 16.91 31.22 -10.84
N LYS A 317 15.79 31.93 -10.81
CA LYS A 317 15.76 33.31 -10.30
C LYS A 317 15.53 33.30 -8.81
N PRO A 318 16.38 33.97 -8.01
CA PRO A 318 16.09 34.13 -6.60
C PRO A 318 14.75 34.86 -6.43
N PRO A 319 13.94 34.47 -5.43
CA PRO A 319 12.68 35.14 -5.15
C PRO A 319 12.91 36.63 -4.90
N LYS A 320 12.20 37.49 -5.62
CA LYS A 320 12.18 38.91 -5.29
C LYS A 320 11.33 39.09 -4.03
N TRP A 321 11.99 39.40 -2.93
CA TRP A 321 11.37 39.83 -1.68
C TRP A 321 10.85 41.26 -1.80
#